data_9ac76b45328ae8bdbb52401b31007633
#
_entry.id   9ac76b45328ae8bdbb52401b31007633
#
_cell.length_a   1.000
_cell.length_b   1.000
_cell.length_c   1.000
_cell.angle_alpha   90.00
_cell.angle_beta   90.00
_cell.angle_gamma   90.00
#
_symmetry.space_group_name_H-M   'P 1'
#
loop_
_entity.id
_entity.type
_entity.pdbx_description
1 polymer ?
#
loop_
_entity_poly.entity_id
_entity_poly.type
_entity_poly.pdbx_seq_one_letter_code
_entity_poly.pdbx_strand_id
1 'polypeptide(L)'
;MLRSLKSPSLKKRWAFLLLPTVYTCPKTASQERHTAYHKAMASDSKLTDDDCYLALKARDARFDGNFFTAVTSTGIYCRPVCSVKTPKRENCRFYRHAAQAESAGFRPCLRCRPELAPHSVVWSIQDASYILAHQAARLLDEPDGADSPSVEKLAARLGVSARHVRRIFEAQFGVSPMQYLQTRRLHTAKQLLADTSLPITQIALMSGYASVRRFNDEFVAHYKLNPTQLRRKGKLLGQKSTKGTTIRLGYRPPYDVAAMLAFFSKRLIQSVEHSEGAFISRTFSLDAAEKIHKGWLRMGFDETRSQLVLTVSDSLREVLPLVIRRVRAAFDLDADPSAINQVLHASFPAADGLRVPGTLDGYELAVRAVLGQQITVAAARTLAQRMVDKFGEPIETPWPTLNRLFPSPAVLASASGDALGQLGIVKQRQAAIVGIAQAVASKCLMLHGGADVQATIAALKALPGIGDWTAQYIAMRALRWPDAFPAGDVALHKALGVQGLKNPARLAEAASVAWRPWRSYAVIRVWSGAWIGAEP
;
A
#
# COMPACT_ATOMS: atom_id res chain seq x y z
N MET A 1 -45.85 58.95 20.82
CA MET A 1 -46.71 59.14 19.63
C MET A 1 -46.36 57.94 18.71
N LEU A 2 -47.17 56.87 18.72
CA LEU A 2 -48.21 56.55 17.75
C LEU A 2 -47.60 56.34 16.35
N ARG A 3 -47.68 55.24 15.65
CA ARG A 3 -48.55 54.06 15.52
C ARG A 3 -47.85 53.10 14.55
N SER A 4 -47.68 51.80 14.77
CA SER A 4 -48.62 50.73 14.49
C SER A 4 -48.98 50.52 13.01
N LEU A 5 -48.68 49.34 12.47
CA LEU A 5 -49.57 48.39 11.75
C LEU A 5 -48.69 47.30 11.05
N LYS A 6 -48.67 46.10 11.55
CA LYS A 6 -49.43 44.90 11.18
C LYS A 6 -49.19 44.33 9.76
N SER A 7 -48.63 43.18 9.74
CA SER A 7 -48.72 42.00 8.83
C SER A 7 -50.05 41.85 8.03
N PRO A 8 -50.19 40.98 6.97
CA PRO A 8 -49.87 39.53 7.00
C PRO A 8 -49.43 38.84 5.67
N SER A 9 -48.85 37.68 5.87
CA SER A 9 -48.94 36.45 5.06
C SER A 9 -49.22 36.48 3.57
N LEU A 10 -48.40 35.71 2.81
CA LEU A 10 -48.91 34.80 1.75
C LEU A 10 -47.86 33.76 1.38
N LYS A 11 -48.15 32.51 1.77
CA LYS A 11 -47.56 31.30 1.21
C LYS A 11 -47.94 31.22 -0.26
N LYS A 12 -46.97 31.04 -1.17
CA LYS A 12 -47.22 30.43 -2.48
C LYS A 12 -46.17 29.38 -2.79
N ARG A 13 -46.64 28.15 -2.89
CA ARG A 13 -46.04 26.99 -3.49
C ARG A 13 -45.62 27.33 -4.94
N TRP A 14 -44.36 26.96 -5.27
CA TRP A 14 -43.97 26.75 -6.67
C TRP A 14 -43.39 25.35 -6.76
N ALA A 15 -44.19 24.43 -7.32
CA ALA A 15 -43.73 23.17 -7.86
C ALA A 15 -43.25 23.45 -9.28
N PHE A 16 -42.01 23.24 -9.58
CA PHE A 16 -41.51 23.18 -10.95
C PHE A 16 -41.15 21.72 -11.28
N LEU A 17 -41.97 21.14 -12.13
CA LEU A 17 -41.64 19.95 -12.91
C LEU A 17 -40.47 20.30 -13.84
N LEU A 18 -39.34 19.62 -13.69
CA LEU A 18 -38.29 19.56 -14.69
C LEU A 18 -38.31 18.17 -15.34
N LEU A 19 -38.83 18.12 -16.54
CA LEU A 19 -38.63 17.03 -17.49
C LEU A 19 -37.18 17.10 -18.00
N PRO A 20 -36.44 15.96 -18.12
CA PRO A 20 -35.13 15.96 -18.71
C PRO A 20 -35.22 16.07 -20.22
N THR A 21 -34.77 17.18 -20.77
CA THR A 21 -34.52 17.32 -22.21
C THR A 21 -33.26 16.54 -22.56
N VAL A 22 -33.43 15.42 -23.27
CA VAL A 22 -32.33 14.63 -23.82
C VAL A 22 -31.74 15.40 -25.00
N TYR A 23 -30.62 16.05 -24.80
CA TYR A 23 -29.80 16.56 -25.90
C TYR A 23 -28.96 15.41 -26.45
N THR A 24 -29.30 14.89 -27.60
CA THR A 24 -28.44 14.01 -28.40
C THR A 24 -27.40 14.86 -29.11
N CYS A 25 -26.18 14.82 -28.62
CA CYS A 25 -25.02 15.40 -29.28
C CYS A 25 -24.50 14.43 -30.37
N PRO A 26 -24.23 14.87 -31.61
CA PRO A 26 -23.68 13.98 -32.64
C PRO A 26 -22.28 13.51 -32.27
N LYS A 27 -22.06 12.20 -32.37
CA LYS A 27 -20.76 11.56 -32.12
C LYS A 27 -19.75 12.08 -33.14
N THR A 28 -18.74 12.82 -32.66
CA THR A 28 -17.62 13.27 -33.51
C THR A 28 -16.61 12.15 -33.69
N ALA A 29 -15.90 12.13 -34.81
CA ALA A 29 -14.84 11.16 -35.15
C ALA A 29 -13.68 11.05 -34.08
N SER A 30 -13.64 11.98 -33.14
CA SER A 30 -12.75 11.96 -31.98
C SER A 30 -13.23 10.99 -30.89
N GLN A 31 -14.56 10.85 -30.71
CA GLN A 31 -15.13 9.90 -29.75
C GLN A 31 -14.99 8.45 -30.21
N GLU A 32 -15.06 8.20 -31.52
CA GLU A 32 -14.82 6.84 -32.06
C GLU A 32 -13.35 6.43 -31.94
N ARG A 33 -12.41 7.35 -32.16
CA ARG A 33 -10.98 7.11 -31.89
C ARG A 33 -10.70 6.92 -30.41
N HIS A 34 -11.36 7.66 -29.53
CA HIS A 34 -11.26 7.46 -28.07
C HIS A 34 -11.82 6.08 -27.66
N THR A 35 -12.95 5.66 -28.23
CA THR A 35 -13.57 4.37 -27.93
C THR A 35 -12.75 3.20 -28.50
N ALA A 36 -12.13 3.35 -29.68
CA ALA A 36 -11.21 2.37 -30.25
C ALA A 36 -9.90 2.28 -29.46
N TYR A 37 -9.35 3.41 -29.00
CA TYR A 37 -8.17 3.48 -28.15
C TYR A 37 -8.46 2.85 -26.75
N HIS A 38 -9.64 3.12 -26.18
CA HIS A 38 -10.07 2.50 -24.94
C HIS A 38 -10.34 0.98 -25.09
N LYS A 39 -10.79 0.53 -26.25
CA LYS A 39 -11.01 -0.89 -26.54
C LYS A 39 -9.67 -1.63 -26.75
N ALA A 40 -8.65 -0.97 -27.31
CA ALA A 40 -7.29 -1.51 -27.43
C ALA A 40 -6.55 -1.54 -26.09
N MET A 41 -6.82 -0.57 -25.17
CA MET A 41 -6.27 -0.55 -23.82
C MET A 41 -6.99 -1.51 -22.86
N ALA A 42 -8.23 -1.94 -23.20
CA ALA A 42 -9.00 -2.94 -22.45
C ALA A 42 -8.61 -4.39 -22.79
N SER A 43 -7.63 -4.63 -23.65
CA SER A 43 -6.98 -5.94 -23.73
C SER A 43 -6.06 -6.10 -22.51
N ASP A 44 -6.67 -6.46 -21.38
CA ASP A 44 -6.06 -7.29 -20.37
C ASP A 44 -5.50 -8.50 -21.13
N SER A 45 -4.21 -8.46 -21.51
CA SER A 45 -3.56 -9.60 -22.16
C SER A 45 -3.45 -10.67 -21.07
N LYS A 46 -4.56 -11.39 -20.90
CA LYS A 46 -4.65 -12.51 -19.97
C LYS A 46 -3.53 -13.44 -20.38
N LEU A 47 -2.51 -13.58 -19.52
CA LEU A 47 -1.50 -14.61 -19.65
C LEU A 47 -2.21 -15.90 -20.02
N THR A 48 -1.85 -16.47 -21.15
CA THR A 48 -2.35 -17.79 -21.52
C THR A 48 -1.71 -18.83 -20.62
N ASP A 49 -2.32 -19.98 -20.55
CA ASP A 49 -1.74 -21.12 -19.81
C ASP A 49 -0.35 -21.50 -20.33
N ASP A 50 -0.08 -21.26 -21.60
CA ASP A 50 1.21 -21.54 -22.22
C ASP A 50 2.25 -20.48 -21.86
N ASP A 51 1.87 -19.21 -21.77
CA ASP A 51 2.74 -18.14 -21.24
C ASP A 51 3.12 -18.43 -19.79
N CYS A 52 2.15 -18.84 -18.97
CA CYS A 52 2.39 -19.25 -17.58
C CYS A 52 3.35 -20.44 -17.51
N TYR A 53 3.23 -21.42 -18.41
CA TYR A 53 4.13 -22.57 -18.45
C TYR A 53 5.55 -22.18 -18.88
N LEU A 54 5.70 -21.28 -19.84
CA LEU A 54 7.02 -20.75 -20.26
C LEU A 54 7.68 -19.99 -19.11
N ALA A 55 6.95 -19.14 -18.41
CA ALA A 55 7.43 -18.43 -17.23
C ALA A 55 7.84 -19.37 -16.10
N LEU A 56 7.07 -20.46 -15.87
CA LEU A 56 7.41 -21.51 -14.91
C LEU A 56 8.72 -22.24 -15.30
N LYS A 57 8.89 -22.61 -16.59
CA LYS A 57 10.11 -23.25 -17.10
C LYS A 57 11.34 -22.40 -16.90
N ALA A 58 11.21 -21.11 -17.19
CA ALA A 58 12.28 -20.12 -17.01
C ALA A 58 12.50 -19.73 -15.55
N ARG A 59 11.61 -20.12 -14.64
CA ARG A 59 11.57 -19.65 -13.23
C ARG A 59 11.59 -18.13 -13.14
N ASP A 60 10.85 -17.48 -14.00
CA ASP A 60 10.89 -16.05 -14.19
C ASP A 60 10.26 -15.31 -12.99
N ALA A 61 11.11 -14.63 -12.22
CA ALA A 61 10.71 -13.94 -11.00
C ALA A 61 9.80 -12.73 -11.25
N ARG A 62 9.73 -12.22 -12.47
CA ARG A 62 8.82 -11.12 -12.86
C ARG A 62 7.35 -11.53 -12.71
N PHE A 63 7.06 -12.82 -12.90
CA PHE A 63 5.71 -13.38 -12.79
C PHE A 63 5.37 -13.90 -11.40
N ASP A 64 6.26 -13.76 -10.43
CA ASP A 64 6.04 -14.26 -9.08
C ASP A 64 4.85 -13.55 -8.41
N GLY A 65 3.87 -14.36 -7.98
CA GLY A 65 2.60 -13.84 -7.43
C GLY A 65 1.57 -13.36 -8.45
N ASN A 66 1.89 -13.32 -9.76
CA ASN A 66 0.92 -13.04 -10.82
C ASN A 66 0.09 -14.28 -11.16
N PHE A 67 0.65 -15.45 -10.96
CA PHE A 67 -0.04 -16.73 -11.04
C PHE A 67 0.61 -17.77 -10.12
N PHE A 68 -0.11 -18.86 -9.92
CA PHE A 68 0.34 -20.04 -9.19
C PHE A 68 0.12 -21.27 -10.06
N THR A 69 1.11 -22.17 -10.09
CA THR A 69 1.04 -23.43 -10.84
C THR A 69 0.64 -24.56 -9.92
N ALA A 70 -0.52 -25.15 -10.12
CA ALA A 70 -0.99 -26.33 -9.43
C ALA A 70 -0.65 -27.59 -10.23
N VAL A 71 -0.05 -28.57 -9.56
CA VAL A 71 0.42 -29.82 -10.17
C VAL A 71 -0.52 -30.95 -9.80
N THR A 72 -1.30 -31.42 -10.76
CA THR A 72 -2.36 -32.43 -10.54
C THR A 72 -1.84 -33.76 -9.98
N SER A 73 -0.65 -34.17 -10.39
CA SER A 73 -0.04 -35.43 -9.91
C SER A 73 0.40 -35.42 -8.45
N THR A 74 0.58 -34.19 -7.85
CA THR A 74 1.06 -34.05 -6.47
C THR A 74 0.05 -33.40 -5.54
N GLY A 75 -0.98 -32.77 -6.09
CA GLY A 75 -1.94 -31.96 -5.32
C GLY A 75 -1.33 -30.71 -4.69
N ILE A 76 -0.19 -30.21 -5.25
CA ILE A 76 0.55 -29.07 -4.70
C ILE A 76 0.52 -27.91 -5.69
N TYR A 77 0.34 -26.67 -5.19
CA TYR A 77 0.58 -25.50 -6.00
C TYR A 77 1.86 -24.76 -5.58
N CYS A 78 2.54 -24.21 -6.58
CA CYS A 78 3.84 -23.57 -6.47
C CYS A 78 3.83 -22.15 -7.05
N ARG A 79 4.81 -21.36 -6.62
CA ARG A 79 5.19 -20.09 -7.29
C ARG A 79 5.91 -20.42 -8.61
N PRO A 80 5.91 -19.51 -9.61
CA PRO A 80 6.71 -19.64 -10.83
C PRO A 80 8.20 -19.88 -10.56
N VAL A 81 8.73 -19.25 -9.52
CA VAL A 81 10.15 -19.30 -9.12
C VAL A 81 10.54 -20.58 -8.34
N CYS A 82 9.68 -21.57 -8.27
CA CYS A 82 9.95 -22.77 -7.49
C CYS A 82 11.13 -23.57 -8.04
N SER A 83 12.07 -23.96 -7.15
CA SER A 83 13.27 -24.71 -7.53
C SER A 83 13.05 -26.22 -7.70
N VAL A 84 11.82 -26.72 -7.58
CA VAL A 84 11.48 -28.13 -7.87
C VAL A 84 11.62 -28.44 -9.35
N LYS A 85 11.74 -29.72 -9.69
CA LYS A 85 11.72 -30.17 -11.08
C LYS A 85 10.44 -29.67 -11.76
N THR A 86 10.59 -29.03 -12.91
CA THR A 86 9.45 -28.51 -13.68
C THR A 86 8.52 -29.65 -14.06
N PRO A 87 7.23 -29.60 -13.69
CA PRO A 87 6.26 -30.62 -14.05
C PRO A 87 5.98 -30.60 -15.56
N LYS A 88 5.46 -31.70 -16.11
CA LYS A 88 4.99 -31.72 -17.49
C LYS A 88 3.80 -30.79 -17.65
N ARG A 89 3.65 -30.14 -18.83
CA ARG A 89 2.59 -29.17 -19.13
C ARG A 89 1.18 -29.74 -18.87
N GLU A 90 0.95 -30.98 -19.22
CA GLU A 90 -0.32 -31.71 -19.06
C GLU A 90 -0.78 -31.82 -17.59
N ASN A 91 0.18 -31.82 -16.66
CA ASN A 91 -0.08 -31.89 -15.22
C ASN A 91 -0.19 -30.53 -14.56
N CYS A 92 -0.08 -29.42 -15.31
CA CYS A 92 -0.14 -28.07 -14.80
C CYS A 92 -1.53 -27.46 -14.97
N ARG A 93 -2.01 -26.82 -13.90
CA ARG A 93 -3.15 -25.89 -13.92
C ARG A 93 -2.68 -24.55 -13.36
N PHE A 94 -3.13 -23.47 -13.95
CA PHE A 94 -2.67 -22.14 -13.56
C PHE A 94 -3.82 -21.36 -12.94
N TYR A 95 -3.53 -20.70 -11.83
CA TYR A 95 -4.48 -19.91 -11.05
C TYR A 95 -3.88 -18.54 -10.77
N ARG A 96 -4.66 -17.48 -10.94
CA ARG A 96 -4.21 -16.10 -10.66
C ARG A 96 -4.04 -15.85 -9.16
N HIS A 97 -4.87 -16.45 -8.35
CA HIS A 97 -4.85 -16.27 -6.90
C HIS A 97 -4.63 -17.62 -6.19
N ALA A 98 -3.80 -17.58 -5.14
CA ALA A 98 -3.56 -18.75 -4.30
C ALA A 98 -4.88 -19.37 -3.77
N ALA A 99 -5.85 -18.52 -3.40
CA ALA A 99 -7.16 -18.95 -2.93
C ALA A 99 -7.95 -19.80 -3.97
N GLN A 100 -7.78 -19.54 -5.26
CA GLN A 100 -8.38 -20.34 -6.33
C GLN A 100 -7.77 -21.75 -6.37
N ALA A 101 -6.42 -21.85 -6.27
CA ALA A 101 -5.74 -23.13 -6.24
C ALA A 101 -6.16 -23.96 -5.00
N GLU A 102 -6.30 -23.29 -3.85
CA GLU A 102 -6.75 -23.91 -2.60
C GLU A 102 -8.20 -24.36 -2.67
N SER A 103 -9.08 -23.53 -3.22
CA SER A 103 -10.49 -23.91 -3.47
C SER A 103 -10.62 -25.10 -4.43
N ALA A 104 -9.67 -25.24 -5.37
CA ALA A 104 -9.58 -26.39 -6.27
C ALA A 104 -8.92 -27.63 -5.61
N GLY A 105 -8.63 -27.60 -4.31
CA GLY A 105 -8.12 -28.73 -3.53
C GLY A 105 -6.60 -28.89 -3.53
N PHE A 106 -5.84 -27.92 -4.09
CA PHE A 106 -4.38 -27.97 -4.05
C PHE A 106 -3.85 -27.35 -2.76
N ARG A 107 -2.80 -27.93 -2.19
CA ARG A 107 -2.11 -27.39 -1.02
C ARG A 107 -0.85 -26.60 -1.40
N PRO A 108 -0.47 -25.56 -0.63
CA PRO A 108 0.72 -24.76 -0.95
C PRO A 108 2.03 -25.53 -0.75
N CYS A 109 2.96 -25.29 -1.66
CA CYS A 109 4.30 -25.87 -1.61
C CYS A 109 5.06 -25.38 -0.36
N LEU A 110 5.71 -26.31 0.35
CA LEU A 110 6.53 -26.00 1.52
C LEU A 110 7.90 -25.45 1.14
N ARG A 111 8.38 -25.73 -0.08
CA ARG A 111 9.71 -25.34 -0.53
C ARG A 111 9.76 -23.91 -1.09
N CYS A 112 8.87 -23.57 -2.03
CA CYS A 112 8.85 -22.22 -2.61
C CYS A 112 8.04 -21.22 -1.78
N ARG A 113 7.28 -21.68 -0.79
CA ARG A 113 6.59 -20.83 0.16
C ARG A 113 5.67 -19.80 -0.54
N PRO A 114 4.50 -20.21 -1.08
CA PRO A 114 3.57 -19.31 -1.77
C PRO A 114 3.16 -18.08 -0.97
N GLU A 115 3.21 -18.15 0.36
CA GLU A 115 2.94 -17.04 1.26
C GLU A 115 3.96 -15.88 1.17
N LEU A 116 5.13 -16.12 0.58
CA LEU A 116 6.14 -15.09 0.32
C LEU A 116 5.94 -14.39 -1.03
N ALA A 117 5.06 -14.88 -1.87
CA ALA A 117 4.80 -14.27 -3.15
C ALA A 117 4.33 -12.82 -2.98
N PRO A 118 4.81 -11.89 -3.79
CA PRO A 118 4.28 -10.54 -3.83
C PRO A 118 2.79 -10.55 -4.17
N HIS A 119 2.02 -9.65 -3.56
CA HIS A 119 0.59 -9.56 -3.85
C HIS A 119 0.36 -8.93 -5.22
N SER A 120 -0.61 -9.43 -5.96
CA SER A 120 -1.06 -8.80 -7.19
C SER A 120 -1.93 -7.59 -6.82
N VAL A 121 -1.42 -6.37 -7.06
CA VAL A 121 -2.19 -5.13 -6.96
C VAL A 121 -2.45 -4.66 -8.39
N VAL A 122 -3.62 -4.96 -8.90
CA VAL A 122 -4.03 -4.49 -10.23
C VAL A 122 -4.90 -3.25 -10.06
N TRP A 123 -4.61 -2.19 -10.81
CA TRP A 123 -5.37 -0.95 -10.82
C TRP A 123 -6.01 -0.78 -12.21
N SER A 124 -7.34 -0.75 -12.24
CA SER A 124 -8.11 -0.34 -13.41
C SER A 124 -9.05 0.80 -13.03
N ILE A 125 -9.11 1.83 -13.86
CA ILE A 125 -9.96 3.03 -13.64
C ILE A 125 -11.38 2.81 -14.21
N GLN A 126 -11.60 1.76 -14.97
CA GLN A 126 -12.74 1.69 -15.91
C GLN A 126 -13.95 0.87 -15.43
N ASP A 127 -13.81 0.07 -14.37
CA ASP A 127 -14.93 -0.73 -13.85
C ASP A 127 -15.14 -0.49 -12.36
N ALA A 128 -16.28 0.12 -12.02
CA ALA A 128 -16.66 0.36 -10.62
C ALA A 128 -16.71 -0.95 -9.81
N SER A 129 -17.13 -2.05 -10.42
CA SER A 129 -17.17 -3.37 -9.78
C SER A 129 -15.78 -3.89 -9.48
N TYR A 130 -14.84 -3.65 -10.39
CA TYR A 130 -13.43 -3.99 -10.21
C TYR A 130 -12.81 -3.21 -9.04
N ILE A 131 -13.02 -1.89 -9.01
CA ILE A 131 -12.53 -1.02 -7.92
C ILE A 131 -13.09 -1.47 -6.58
N LEU A 132 -14.41 -1.71 -6.49
CA LEU A 132 -15.06 -2.16 -5.27
C LEU A 132 -14.58 -3.55 -4.82
N ALA A 133 -14.36 -4.49 -5.74
CA ALA A 133 -13.82 -5.81 -5.39
C ALA A 133 -12.39 -5.71 -4.81
N HIS A 134 -11.55 -4.85 -5.38
CA HIS A 134 -10.19 -4.62 -4.86
C HIS A 134 -10.18 -3.82 -3.55
N GLN A 135 -11.10 -2.87 -3.37
CA GLN A 135 -11.31 -2.22 -2.07
C GLN A 135 -11.75 -3.24 -1.01
N ALA A 136 -12.68 -4.15 -1.38
CA ALA A 136 -13.08 -5.24 -0.50
C ALA A 136 -11.90 -6.12 -0.07
N ALA A 137 -11.04 -6.52 -1.01
CA ALA A 137 -9.84 -7.31 -0.71
C ALA A 137 -8.89 -6.57 0.22
N ARG A 138 -8.66 -5.27 0.01
CA ARG A 138 -7.83 -4.43 0.91
C ARG A 138 -8.42 -4.34 2.31
N LEU A 139 -9.72 -4.13 2.44
CA LEU A 139 -10.38 -4.10 3.74
C LEU A 139 -10.29 -5.44 4.48
N LEU A 140 -10.26 -6.56 3.76
CA LEU A 140 -10.00 -7.89 4.33
C LEU A 140 -8.53 -8.07 4.71
N ASP A 141 -7.61 -7.48 3.96
CA ASP A 141 -6.18 -7.52 4.27
C ASP A 141 -5.80 -6.57 5.42
N GLU A 142 -6.55 -5.49 5.65
CA GLU A 142 -6.33 -4.49 6.71
C GLU A 142 -7.57 -4.39 7.62
N PRO A 143 -7.87 -5.41 8.43
CA PRO A 143 -9.00 -5.31 9.37
C PRO A 143 -8.72 -4.23 10.42
N ASP A 144 -9.57 -3.20 10.45
CA ASP A 144 -9.56 -2.19 11.50
C ASP A 144 -10.24 -2.77 12.75
N GLY A 145 -9.44 -3.01 13.78
CA GLY A 145 -9.94 -3.33 15.11
C GLY A 145 -10.18 -4.81 15.43
N ALA A 146 -10.71 -5.06 16.63
CA ALA A 146 -10.91 -6.37 17.23
C ALA A 146 -12.06 -7.21 16.61
N ASP A 147 -12.84 -6.61 15.74
CA ASP A 147 -14.04 -7.21 15.17
C ASP A 147 -13.75 -8.23 14.06
N SER A 148 -14.35 -9.41 14.17
CA SER A 148 -14.26 -10.43 13.12
C SER A 148 -14.84 -9.90 11.79
N PRO A 149 -14.09 -9.94 10.68
CA PRO A 149 -14.59 -9.53 9.38
C PRO A 149 -15.80 -10.38 8.96
N SER A 150 -16.84 -9.73 8.46
CA SER A 150 -17.98 -10.40 7.82
C SER A 150 -18.31 -9.71 6.49
N VAL A 151 -19.02 -10.39 5.60
CA VAL A 151 -19.40 -9.80 4.31
C VAL A 151 -20.36 -8.63 4.51
N GLU A 152 -21.19 -8.67 5.54
CA GLU A 152 -22.14 -7.62 5.89
C GLU A 152 -21.41 -6.34 6.36
N LYS A 153 -20.39 -6.48 7.23
CA LYS A 153 -19.55 -5.36 7.65
C LYS A 153 -18.76 -4.77 6.47
N LEU A 154 -18.24 -5.64 5.60
CA LEU A 154 -17.53 -5.25 4.40
C LEU A 154 -18.46 -4.46 3.44
N ALA A 155 -19.67 -4.94 3.26
CA ALA A 155 -20.68 -4.32 2.42
C ALA A 155 -21.10 -2.93 2.95
N ALA A 156 -21.31 -2.82 4.27
CA ALA A 156 -21.63 -1.56 4.92
C ALA A 156 -20.50 -0.51 4.72
N ARG A 157 -19.24 -0.92 4.84
CA ARG A 157 -18.07 -0.04 4.62
C ARG A 157 -17.93 0.40 3.16
N LEU A 158 -18.35 -0.44 2.22
CA LEU A 158 -18.30 -0.14 0.79
C LEU A 158 -19.55 0.59 0.26
N GLY A 159 -20.57 0.79 1.12
CA GLY A 159 -21.83 1.43 0.74
C GLY A 159 -22.66 0.62 -0.26
N VAL A 160 -22.53 -0.72 -0.28
CA VAL A 160 -23.24 -1.61 -1.20
C VAL A 160 -23.85 -2.82 -0.47
N SER A 161 -24.68 -3.62 -1.13
CA SER A 161 -25.26 -4.81 -0.50
C SER A 161 -24.27 -5.97 -0.40
N ALA A 162 -24.41 -6.83 0.61
CA ALA A 162 -23.58 -8.03 0.79
C ALA A 162 -23.65 -8.98 -0.43
N ARG A 163 -24.82 -9.08 -1.10
CA ARG A 163 -24.98 -9.85 -2.33
C ARG A 163 -24.12 -9.27 -3.47
N HIS A 164 -24.09 -7.93 -3.60
CA HIS A 164 -23.28 -7.26 -4.61
C HIS A 164 -21.78 -7.50 -4.36
N VAL A 165 -21.32 -7.36 -3.11
CA VAL A 165 -19.92 -7.65 -2.74
C VAL A 165 -19.53 -9.08 -3.10
N ARG A 166 -20.34 -10.09 -2.73
CA ARG A 166 -20.05 -11.48 -3.10
C ARG A 166 -19.92 -11.65 -4.61
N ARG A 167 -20.87 -11.13 -5.39
CA ARG A 167 -20.90 -11.26 -6.85
C ARG A 167 -19.68 -10.64 -7.53
N ILE A 168 -19.34 -9.39 -7.17
CA ILE A 168 -18.20 -8.70 -7.79
C ILE A 168 -16.85 -9.31 -7.34
N PHE A 169 -16.78 -9.75 -6.09
CA PHE A 169 -15.58 -10.37 -5.54
C PHE A 169 -15.31 -11.74 -6.18
N GLU A 170 -16.33 -12.58 -6.31
CA GLU A 170 -16.24 -13.88 -7.00
C GLU A 170 -15.92 -13.71 -8.48
N ALA A 171 -16.51 -12.72 -9.15
CA ALA A 171 -16.19 -12.42 -10.55
C ALA A 171 -14.70 -12.03 -10.73
N GLN A 172 -14.14 -11.29 -9.77
CA GLN A 172 -12.77 -10.78 -9.84
C GLN A 172 -11.73 -11.79 -9.33
N PHE A 173 -11.98 -12.41 -8.17
CA PHE A 173 -11.02 -13.26 -7.47
C PHE A 173 -11.28 -14.76 -7.64
N GLY A 174 -12.42 -15.15 -8.21
CA GLY A 174 -12.81 -16.55 -8.42
C GLY A 174 -13.13 -17.30 -7.13
N VAL A 175 -13.22 -16.61 -6.00
CA VAL A 175 -13.54 -17.16 -4.67
C VAL A 175 -14.37 -16.15 -3.88
N SER A 176 -15.09 -16.62 -2.87
CA SER A 176 -15.83 -15.71 -1.97
C SER A 176 -14.88 -14.88 -1.10
N PRO A 177 -15.32 -13.69 -0.59
CA PRO A 177 -14.52 -12.86 0.31
C PRO A 177 -14.00 -13.63 1.54
N MET A 178 -14.80 -14.54 2.08
CA MET A 178 -14.42 -15.31 3.27
C MET A 178 -13.40 -16.41 2.96
N GLN A 179 -13.48 -17.06 1.79
CA GLN A 179 -12.45 -18.01 1.34
C GLN A 179 -11.11 -17.29 1.10
N TYR A 180 -11.15 -16.12 0.49
CA TYR A 180 -9.97 -15.27 0.32
C TYR A 180 -9.33 -14.94 1.67
N LEU A 181 -10.12 -14.48 2.64
CA LEU A 181 -9.64 -14.18 4.00
C LEU A 181 -9.05 -15.41 4.69
N GLN A 182 -9.68 -16.59 4.54
CA GLN A 182 -9.19 -17.85 5.11
C GLN A 182 -7.82 -18.21 4.57
N THR A 183 -7.63 -18.16 3.24
CA THR A 183 -6.32 -18.36 2.59
C THR A 183 -5.28 -17.38 3.15
N ARG A 184 -5.62 -16.09 3.28
CA ARG A 184 -4.72 -15.08 3.83
C ARG A 184 -4.29 -15.40 5.27
N ARG A 185 -5.24 -15.80 6.12
CA ARG A 185 -4.97 -16.22 7.51
C ARG A 185 -4.03 -17.42 7.57
N LEU A 186 -4.28 -18.44 6.74
CA LEU A 186 -3.43 -19.64 6.66
C LEU A 186 -2.02 -19.33 6.16
N HIS A 187 -1.87 -18.46 5.16
CA HIS A 187 -0.58 -18.01 4.67
C HIS A 187 0.20 -17.22 5.73
N THR A 188 -0.45 -16.30 6.44
CA THR A 188 0.15 -15.58 7.57
C THR A 188 0.62 -16.56 8.64
N ALA A 189 -0.23 -17.51 9.05
CA ALA A 189 0.14 -18.52 10.04
C ALA A 189 1.34 -19.36 9.58
N LYS A 190 1.34 -19.82 8.33
CA LYS A 190 2.45 -20.60 7.76
C LYS A 190 3.74 -19.81 7.74
N GLN A 191 3.70 -18.52 7.36
CA GLN A 191 4.87 -17.66 7.38
C GLN A 191 5.42 -17.51 8.80
N LEU A 192 4.56 -17.20 9.77
CA LEU A 192 4.98 -17.06 11.17
C LEU A 192 5.52 -18.36 11.77
N LEU A 193 4.93 -19.52 11.43
CA LEU A 193 5.42 -20.83 11.86
C LEU A 193 6.81 -21.15 11.31
N ALA A 194 7.10 -20.76 10.07
CA ALA A 194 8.36 -21.03 9.40
C ALA A 194 9.47 -20.05 9.82
N ASP A 195 9.13 -18.78 10.03
CA ASP A 195 10.11 -17.69 10.22
C ASP A 195 10.31 -17.33 11.71
N THR A 196 9.41 -17.77 12.61
CA THR A 196 9.46 -17.34 14.00
C THR A 196 9.43 -18.51 14.99
N SER A 197 9.87 -18.26 16.22
CA SER A 197 9.73 -19.19 17.35
C SER A 197 8.50 -18.94 18.22
N LEU A 198 7.57 -18.10 17.77
CA LEU A 198 6.34 -17.74 18.52
C LEU A 198 5.53 -18.98 18.92
N PRO A 199 4.89 -18.99 20.10
CA PRO A 199 3.95 -20.04 20.47
C PRO A 199 2.84 -20.21 19.44
N ILE A 200 2.43 -21.46 19.19
CA ILE A 200 1.38 -21.77 18.20
C ILE A 200 0.07 -21.06 18.55
N THR A 201 -0.23 -20.91 19.83
CA THR A 201 -1.38 -20.17 20.34
C THR A 201 -1.36 -18.70 19.94
N GLN A 202 -0.21 -18.04 20.05
CA GLN A 202 -0.05 -16.66 19.60
C GLN A 202 -0.17 -16.54 18.08
N ILE A 203 0.45 -17.46 17.33
CA ILE A 203 0.35 -17.48 15.86
C ILE A 203 -1.11 -17.62 15.41
N ALA A 204 -1.90 -18.48 16.06
CA ALA A 204 -3.32 -18.62 15.76
C ALA A 204 -4.07 -17.29 15.90
N LEU A 205 -3.91 -16.62 17.04
CA LEU A 205 -4.55 -15.33 17.32
C LEU A 205 -4.08 -14.24 16.35
N MET A 206 -2.77 -14.11 16.17
CA MET A 206 -2.17 -13.13 15.24
C MET A 206 -2.58 -13.33 13.79
N SER A 207 -2.90 -14.56 13.41
CA SER A 207 -3.41 -14.89 12.07
C SER A 207 -4.93 -14.68 11.95
N GLY A 208 -5.57 -14.12 12.98
CA GLY A 208 -6.99 -13.74 12.98
C GLY A 208 -7.95 -14.88 13.32
N TYR A 209 -7.48 -15.95 13.97
CA TYR A 209 -8.34 -17.00 14.48
C TYR A 209 -8.82 -16.71 15.92
N ALA A 210 -10.11 -16.85 16.15
CA ALA A 210 -10.70 -16.65 17.48
C ALA A 210 -10.40 -17.82 18.44
N SER A 211 -10.02 -19.00 17.92
CA SER A 211 -9.66 -20.14 18.74
C SER A 211 -8.54 -20.98 18.12
N VAL A 212 -7.67 -21.50 18.99
CA VAL A 212 -6.56 -22.37 18.60
C VAL A 212 -7.07 -23.71 18.03
N ARG A 213 -8.20 -24.21 18.54
CA ARG A 213 -8.82 -25.45 18.02
C ARG A 213 -9.20 -25.27 16.55
N ARG A 214 -9.98 -24.23 16.22
CA ARG A 214 -10.38 -23.93 14.85
C ARG A 214 -9.18 -23.72 13.94
N PHE A 215 -8.16 -23.01 14.43
CA PHE A 215 -6.90 -22.85 13.71
C PHE A 215 -6.27 -24.20 13.37
N ASN A 216 -6.12 -25.10 14.35
CA ASN A 216 -5.52 -26.40 14.13
C ASN A 216 -6.33 -27.25 13.13
N ASP A 217 -7.64 -27.28 13.26
CA ASP A 217 -8.54 -28.03 12.38
C ASP A 217 -8.43 -27.55 10.93
N GLU A 218 -8.53 -26.24 10.71
CA GLU A 218 -8.40 -25.64 9.37
C GLU A 218 -6.98 -25.81 8.82
N PHE A 219 -5.95 -25.65 9.65
CA PHE A 219 -4.56 -25.79 9.25
C PHE A 219 -4.25 -27.23 8.81
N VAL A 220 -4.69 -28.23 9.56
CA VAL A 220 -4.53 -29.65 9.21
C VAL A 220 -5.35 -30.02 7.98
N ALA A 221 -6.61 -29.55 7.90
CA ALA A 221 -7.44 -29.79 6.73
C ALA A 221 -6.78 -29.29 5.45
N HIS A 222 -6.10 -28.15 5.53
CA HIS A 222 -5.49 -27.47 4.39
C HIS A 222 -4.08 -28.00 4.04
N TYR A 223 -3.18 -28.08 5.03
CA TYR A 223 -1.78 -28.46 4.80
C TYR A 223 -1.51 -29.96 4.93
N LYS A 224 -2.47 -30.74 5.44
CA LYS A 224 -2.29 -32.15 5.80
C LYS A 224 -1.13 -32.39 6.78
N LEU A 225 -0.76 -31.37 7.53
CA LEU A 225 0.27 -31.35 8.56
C LEU A 225 -0.24 -30.50 9.72
N ASN A 226 0.09 -30.87 10.95
CA ASN A 226 -0.20 -29.99 12.07
C ASN A 226 0.86 -28.84 12.16
N PRO A 227 0.54 -27.72 12.83
CA PRO A 227 1.46 -26.58 12.94
C PRO A 227 2.83 -26.94 13.51
N THR A 228 2.89 -27.86 14.48
CA THR A 228 4.15 -28.33 15.09
C THR A 228 5.03 -29.09 14.10
N GLN A 229 4.42 -29.96 13.28
CA GLN A 229 5.14 -30.71 12.24
C GLN A 229 5.72 -29.77 11.18
N LEU A 230 4.94 -28.74 10.77
CA LEU A 230 5.43 -27.74 9.82
C LEU A 230 6.60 -26.96 10.40
N ARG A 231 6.54 -26.53 11.67
CA ARG A 231 7.62 -25.84 12.35
C ARG A 231 8.90 -26.67 12.43
N ARG A 232 8.80 -27.97 12.73
CA ARG A 232 9.98 -28.86 12.80
C ARG A 232 10.67 -28.96 11.43
N LYS A 233 9.90 -29.05 10.34
CA LYS A 233 10.44 -29.06 8.97
C LYS A 233 11.10 -27.72 8.59
N GLY A 234 10.59 -26.59 9.09
CA GLY A 234 11.13 -25.24 8.84
C GLY A 234 12.41 -24.92 9.63
N LYS A 235 12.61 -25.51 10.81
CA LYS A 235 13.82 -25.29 11.63
C LYS A 235 15.14 -25.65 10.96
N LEU A 236 15.11 -26.44 9.89
CA LEU A 236 16.30 -26.76 9.09
C LEU A 236 16.76 -25.58 8.21
N LEU A 237 16.01 -24.46 8.14
CA LEU A 237 16.25 -23.33 7.23
C LEU A 237 16.50 -21.99 7.95
N GLY A 238 16.39 -21.90 9.28
CA GLY A 238 16.44 -20.62 10.01
C GLY A 238 17.64 -20.50 10.96
N GLN A 239 18.57 -19.58 10.68
CA GLN A 239 19.56 -19.12 11.65
C GLN A 239 18.85 -18.40 12.81
N LYS A 240 19.17 -18.76 14.06
CA LYS A 240 18.77 -18.00 15.24
C LYS A 240 19.46 -16.63 15.22
N SER A 241 18.71 -15.56 14.96
CA SER A 241 19.16 -14.22 15.27
C SER A 241 19.16 -14.05 16.80
N THR A 242 20.26 -13.58 17.36
CA THR A 242 20.43 -13.37 18.80
C THR A 242 19.64 -12.16 19.33
N LYS A 243 19.11 -11.30 18.46
CA LYS A 243 18.28 -10.14 18.82
C LYS A 243 17.17 -9.97 17.76
N GLY A 244 15.91 -10.19 18.16
CA GLY A 244 14.71 -9.96 17.35
C GLY A 244 14.31 -11.11 16.41
N THR A 245 13.14 -10.96 15.79
CA THR A 245 12.53 -11.92 14.86
C THR A 245 12.81 -11.51 13.42
N THR A 246 13.41 -12.41 12.62
CA THR A 246 13.75 -12.14 11.21
C THR A 246 12.75 -12.81 10.25
N ILE A 247 12.25 -12.06 9.28
CA ILE A 247 11.27 -12.46 8.27
C ILE A 247 11.76 -12.07 6.89
N ARG A 248 11.43 -12.88 5.88
CA ARG A 248 11.74 -12.60 4.47
C ARG A 248 10.49 -12.22 3.71
N LEU A 249 10.57 -11.14 2.93
CA LEU A 249 9.46 -10.60 2.13
C LEU A 249 9.90 -10.56 0.66
N GLY A 250 9.22 -11.31 -0.20
CA GLY A 250 9.52 -11.32 -1.63
C GLY A 250 9.04 -10.06 -2.33
N TYR A 251 9.74 -9.66 -3.40
CA TYR A 251 9.33 -8.63 -4.36
C TYR A 251 9.58 -9.10 -5.79
N ARG A 252 8.96 -8.43 -6.78
CA ARG A 252 9.16 -8.71 -8.22
C ARG A 252 10.27 -7.84 -8.79
N PRO A 253 11.25 -8.45 -9.50
CA PRO A 253 12.20 -7.67 -10.30
C PRO A 253 11.54 -7.15 -11.61
N PRO A 254 12.12 -6.10 -12.23
CA PRO A 254 13.24 -5.31 -11.74
C PRO A 254 12.86 -4.44 -10.53
N TYR A 255 13.83 -4.22 -9.65
CA TYR A 255 13.68 -3.35 -8.49
C TYR A 255 15.00 -2.62 -8.25
N ASP A 256 14.98 -1.29 -8.34
CA ASP A 256 16.15 -0.46 -8.07
C ASP A 256 16.29 -0.27 -6.55
N VAL A 257 17.03 -1.17 -5.92
CA VAL A 257 17.31 -1.17 -4.49
C VAL A 257 18.12 0.06 -4.09
N ALA A 258 19.10 0.44 -4.92
CA ALA A 258 19.98 1.56 -4.63
C ALA A 258 19.20 2.88 -4.60
N ALA A 259 18.32 3.11 -5.57
CA ALA A 259 17.48 4.30 -5.61
C ALA A 259 16.51 4.35 -4.41
N MET A 260 15.92 3.21 -4.03
CA MET A 260 15.03 3.13 -2.87
C MET A 260 15.76 3.46 -1.56
N LEU A 261 16.93 2.87 -1.33
CA LEU A 261 17.75 3.14 -0.16
C LEU A 261 18.24 4.60 -0.13
N ALA A 262 18.68 5.12 -1.27
CA ALA A 262 19.11 6.52 -1.39
C ALA A 262 17.96 7.50 -1.11
N PHE A 263 16.74 7.18 -1.53
CA PHE A 263 15.56 8.02 -1.25
C PHE A 263 15.31 8.15 0.26
N PHE A 264 15.35 7.04 1.00
CA PHE A 264 15.15 7.06 2.45
C PHE A 264 16.36 7.71 3.15
N SER A 265 17.59 7.35 2.79
CA SER A 265 18.82 7.85 3.42
C SER A 265 18.94 9.38 3.34
N LYS A 266 18.52 10.00 2.24
CA LYS A 266 18.49 11.46 2.08
C LYS A 266 17.52 12.17 3.05
N ARG A 267 16.59 11.45 3.66
CA ARG A 267 15.47 11.98 4.46
C ARG A 267 15.47 11.54 5.93
N LEU A 268 16.53 10.88 6.38
CA LEU A 268 16.61 10.32 7.74
C LEU A 268 16.51 11.40 8.82
N ILE A 269 15.77 11.08 9.89
CA ILE A 269 15.82 11.75 11.19
C ILE A 269 16.70 10.91 12.10
N GLN A 270 17.86 11.40 12.49
CA GLN A 270 18.94 10.59 13.10
C GLN A 270 18.54 9.83 14.37
N SER A 271 17.68 10.41 15.22
CA SER A 271 17.21 9.74 16.44
C SER A 271 16.10 8.71 16.20
N VAL A 272 15.50 8.71 15.00
CA VAL A 272 14.40 7.80 14.58
C VAL A 272 14.87 6.79 13.55
N GLU A 273 15.79 7.17 12.66
CA GLU A 273 16.21 6.38 11.51
C GLU A 273 17.74 6.36 11.38
N HIS A 274 18.29 5.19 11.01
CA HIS A 274 19.71 4.99 10.76
C HIS A 274 19.91 4.16 9.49
N SER A 275 20.85 4.56 8.64
CA SER A 275 21.24 3.83 7.44
C SER A 275 22.68 3.38 7.54
N GLU A 276 22.91 2.08 7.35
CA GLU A 276 24.23 1.47 7.37
C GLU A 276 24.36 0.46 6.23
N GLY A 277 25.16 0.79 5.22
CA GLY A 277 25.29 -0.03 4.02
C GLY A 277 23.93 -0.24 3.32
N ALA A 278 23.56 -1.49 3.09
CA ALA A 278 22.29 -1.88 2.47
C ALA A 278 21.13 -1.99 3.48
N PHE A 279 21.30 -1.49 4.72
CA PHE A 279 20.28 -1.60 5.76
C PHE A 279 19.75 -0.24 6.18
N ILE A 280 18.45 -0.21 6.46
CA ILE A 280 17.78 0.89 7.14
C ILE A 280 17.22 0.33 8.45
N SER A 281 17.59 0.96 9.58
CA SER A 281 17.05 0.67 10.89
C SER A 281 16.26 1.86 11.39
N ARG A 282 15.14 1.62 12.10
CA ARG A 282 14.34 2.70 12.68
C ARG A 282 13.57 2.27 13.91
N THR A 283 13.24 3.25 14.72
CA THR A 283 12.23 3.12 15.78
C THR A 283 10.83 3.09 15.17
N PHE A 284 9.92 2.41 15.82
CA PHE A 284 8.56 2.23 15.31
C PHE A 284 7.55 2.15 16.46
N SER A 285 6.41 2.80 16.27
CA SER A 285 5.26 2.74 17.15
C SER A 285 4.02 2.41 16.34
N LEU A 286 3.16 1.55 16.89
CA LEU A 286 1.92 1.13 16.25
C LEU A 286 0.82 1.03 17.30
N ASP A 287 -0.29 1.76 17.09
CA ASP A 287 -1.51 1.59 17.86
C ASP A 287 -2.33 0.45 17.23
N ALA A 288 -2.51 -0.62 17.99
CA ALA A 288 -3.28 -1.78 17.57
C ALA A 288 -3.91 -2.48 18.78
N ALA A 289 -5.14 -2.94 18.65
CA ALA A 289 -5.89 -3.64 19.71
C ALA A 289 -5.89 -2.85 21.04
N GLU A 290 -6.15 -1.53 20.96
CA GLU A 290 -6.20 -0.62 22.12
C GLU A 290 -4.89 -0.50 22.92
N LYS A 291 -3.77 -0.94 22.31
CA LYS A 291 -2.44 -0.90 22.90
C LYS A 291 -1.44 -0.28 21.93
N ILE A 292 -0.55 0.56 22.46
CA ILE A 292 0.57 1.10 21.70
C ILE A 292 1.76 0.16 21.83
N HIS A 293 2.17 -0.43 20.70
CA HIS A 293 3.35 -1.28 20.59
C HIS A 293 4.54 -0.45 20.10
N LYS A 294 5.64 -0.49 20.83
CA LYS A 294 6.85 0.28 20.54
C LYS A 294 8.05 -0.64 20.37
N GLY A 295 8.93 -0.32 19.43
CA GLY A 295 10.11 -1.13 19.19
C GLY A 295 10.96 -0.59 18.05
N TRP A 296 11.73 -1.46 17.45
CA TRP A 296 12.58 -1.12 16.31
C TRP A 296 12.47 -2.16 15.19
N LEU A 297 12.78 -1.70 13.98
CA LEU A 297 12.82 -2.48 12.76
C LEU A 297 14.20 -2.31 12.10
N ARG A 298 14.72 -3.38 11.49
CA ARG A 298 15.87 -3.34 10.59
C ARG A 298 15.49 -4.01 9.28
N MET A 299 15.69 -3.31 8.18
CA MET A 299 15.29 -3.74 6.84
C MET A 299 16.51 -3.69 5.92
N GLY A 300 16.74 -4.77 5.17
CA GLY A 300 17.83 -4.86 4.20
C GLY A 300 17.40 -5.71 3.01
N PHE A 301 18.12 -5.63 1.89
CA PHE A 301 17.77 -6.35 0.68
C PHE A 301 18.72 -7.52 0.41
N ASP A 302 18.14 -8.67 0.04
CA ASP A 302 18.82 -9.82 -0.58
C ASP A 302 18.42 -9.85 -2.06
N GLU A 303 19.18 -9.14 -2.88
CA GLU A 303 18.89 -8.98 -4.31
C GLU A 303 19.00 -10.30 -5.06
N THR A 304 19.88 -11.21 -4.60
CA THR A 304 20.07 -12.52 -5.24
C THR A 304 18.82 -13.39 -5.16
N ARG A 305 17.98 -13.17 -4.14
CA ARG A 305 16.72 -13.89 -3.92
C ARG A 305 15.48 -13.05 -4.18
N SER A 306 15.65 -11.79 -4.59
CA SER A 306 14.57 -10.82 -4.72
C SER A 306 13.72 -10.74 -3.44
N GLN A 307 14.38 -10.54 -2.30
CA GLN A 307 13.75 -10.51 -0.98
C GLN A 307 14.23 -9.30 -0.16
N LEU A 308 13.32 -8.72 0.60
CA LEU A 308 13.64 -7.84 1.72
C LEU A 308 13.72 -8.68 3.00
N VAL A 309 14.79 -8.53 3.76
CA VAL A 309 15.02 -9.16 5.06
C VAL A 309 14.64 -8.16 6.14
N LEU A 310 13.58 -8.45 6.87
CA LEU A 310 13.05 -7.65 7.97
C LEU A 310 13.41 -8.29 9.31
N THR A 311 14.10 -7.56 10.19
CA THR A 311 14.28 -7.95 11.59
C THR A 311 13.46 -7.01 12.48
N VAL A 312 12.68 -7.58 13.37
CA VAL A 312 11.73 -6.88 14.24
C VAL A 312 12.07 -7.14 15.70
N SER A 313 12.07 -6.09 16.53
CA SER A 313 12.25 -6.24 17.99
C SER A 313 11.18 -7.15 18.61
N ASP A 314 11.53 -7.79 19.71
CA ASP A 314 10.62 -8.72 20.40
C ASP A 314 9.35 -8.04 20.92
N SER A 315 9.42 -6.75 21.25
CA SER A 315 8.30 -5.93 21.69
C SER A 315 7.19 -5.73 20.64
N LEU A 316 7.53 -5.91 19.34
CA LEU A 316 6.57 -5.80 18.22
C LEU A 316 6.04 -7.15 17.75
N ARG A 317 6.38 -8.25 18.42
CA ARG A 317 5.97 -9.61 17.99
C ARG A 317 4.45 -9.76 17.91
N GLU A 318 3.71 -9.21 18.87
CA GLU A 318 2.24 -9.33 18.93
C GLU A 318 1.55 -8.72 17.70
N VAL A 319 2.17 -7.70 17.11
CA VAL A 319 1.64 -6.97 15.94
C VAL A 319 2.43 -7.25 14.66
N LEU A 320 3.18 -8.33 14.63
CA LEU A 320 4.07 -8.67 13.52
C LEU A 320 3.38 -8.72 12.13
N PRO A 321 2.15 -9.26 11.97
CA PRO A 321 1.45 -9.20 10.67
C PRO A 321 1.18 -7.77 10.20
N LEU A 322 0.88 -6.84 11.12
CA LEU A 322 0.68 -5.42 10.81
C LEU A 322 2.01 -4.78 10.40
N VAL A 323 3.09 -5.07 11.13
CA VAL A 323 4.45 -4.60 10.80
C VAL A 323 4.86 -5.06 9.41
N ILE A 324 4.65 -6.34 9.08
CA ILE A 324 4.94 -6.91 7.76
C ILE A 324 4.20 -6.11 6.66
N ARG A 325 2.91 -5.84 6.84
CA ARG A 325 2.12 -5.07 5.88
C ARG A 325 2.65 -3.64 5.70
N ARG A 326 2.99 -2.96 6.81
CA ARG A 326 3.56 -1.61 6.76
C ARG A 326 4.91 -1.58 6.03
N VAL A 327 5.76 -2.57 6.26
CA VAL A 327 7.05 -2.70 5.56
C VAL A 327 6.84 -2.98 4.07
N ARG A 328 5.94 -3.90 3.70
CA ARG A 328 5.60 -4.15 2.29
C ARG A 328 5.11 -2.88 1.60
N ALA A 329 4.26 -2.10 2.30
CA ALA A 329 3.75 -0.84 1.81
C ALA A 329 4.84 0.23 1.66
N ALA A 330 5.74 0.36 2.66
CA ALA A 330 6.80 1.36 2.68
C ALA A 330 7.82 1.17 1.55
N PHE A 331 8.13 -0.09 1.23
CA PHE A 331 9.09 -0.45 0.18
C PHE A 331 8.43 -0.87 -1.14
N ASP A 332 7.12 -0.71 -1.28
CA ASP A 332 6.36 -1.03 -2.49
C ASP A 332 6.66 -2.44 -3.06
N LEU A 333 6.76 -3.44 -2.15
CA LEU A 333 7.16 -4.80 -2.51
C LEU A 333 6.13 -5.55 -3.34
N ASP A 334 4.87 -5.10 -3.34
CA ASP A 334 3.75 -5.73 -4.03
C ASP A 334 3.53 -5.19 -5.45
N ALA A 335 4.25 -4.14 -5.87
CA ALA A 335 4.10 -3.56 -7.19
C ALA A 335 4.36 -4.58 -8.30
N ASP A 336 3.63 -4.43 -9.41
CA ASP A 336 3.86 -5.19 -10.64
C ASP A 336 4.64 -4.35 -11.65
N PRO A 337 5.98 -4.53 -11.75
CA PRO A 337 6.79 -3.76 -12.66
C PRO A 337 6.42 -4.00 -14.12
N SER A 338 5.92 -5.18 -14.48
CA SER A 338 5.53 -5.47 -15.86
C SER A 338 4.34 -4.62 -16.27
N ALA A 339 3.29 -4.55 -15.44
CA ALA A 339 2.13 -3.72 -15.72
C ALA A 339 2.46 -2.22 -15.74
N ILE A 340 3.35 -1.76 -14.84
CA ILE A 340 3.79 -0.37 -14.77
C ILE A 340 4.59 -0.02 -16.03
N ASN A 341 5.52 -0.88 -16.45
CA ASN A 341 6.43 -0.63 -17.56
C ASN A 341 5.75 -0.73 -18.94
N GLN A 342 4.66 -1.50 -19.06
CA GLN A 342 3.83 -1.46 -20.28
C GLN A 342 3.37 -0.04 -20.64
N VAL A 343 3.15 0.81 -19.63
CA VAL A 343 2.70 2.20 -19.84
C VAL A 343 3.89 3.17 -19.83
N LEU A 344 4.83 2.98 -18.92
CA LEU A 344 5.83 4.01 -18.63
C LEU A 344 7.17 3.81 -19.33
N HIS A 345 7.49 2.61 -19.84
CA HIS A 345 8.80 2.31 -20.43
C HIS A 345 9.16 3.25 -21.60
N ALA A 346 8.22 3.53 -22.48
CA ALA A 346 8.45 4.42 -23.62
C ALA A 346 8.88 5.84 -23.21
N SER A 347 8.35 6.34 -22.08
CA SER A 347 8.73 7.65 -21.54
C SER A 347 9.95 7.60 -20.62
N PHE A 348 10.28 6.44 -20.06
CA PHE A 348 11.31 6.27 -19.01
C PHE A 348 12.07 4.94 -19.15
N PRO A 349 12.79 4.69 -20.27
CA PRO A 349 13.37 3.38 -20.56
C PRO A 349 14.44 2.92 -19.58
N ALA A 350 15.13 3.84 -18.91
CA ALA A 350 16.17 3.53 -17.92
C ALA A 350 15.64 3.38 -16.48
N ALA A 351 14.31 3.43 -16.25
CA ALA A 351 13.73 3.55 -14.92
C ALA A 351 12.79 2.40 -14.51
N ASP A 352 12.85 1.27 -15.20
CA ASP A 352 11.92 0.14 -15.02
C ASP A 352 11.92 -0.47 -13.61
N GLY A 353 13.02 -0.31 -12.88
CA GLY A 353 13.15 -0.78 -11.49
C GLY A 353 12.69 0.20 -10.42
N LEU A 354 12.42 1.46 -10.77
CA LEU A 354 12.03 2.47 -9.78
C LEU A 354 10.65 2.18 -9.19
N ARG A 355 10.55 2.31 -7.87
CA ARG A 355 9.34 2.12 -7.07
C ARG A 355 8.91 3.41 -6.42
N VAL A 356 7.63 3.49 -6.02
CA VAL A 356 7.14 4.60 -5.20
C VAL A 356 7.52 4.34 -3.74
N PRO A 357 8.44 5.12 -3.14
CA PRO A 357 8.75 4.99 -1.72
C PRO A 357 7.51 5.35 -0.89
N GLY A 358 6.94 4.38 -0.21
CA GLY A 358 5.81 4.58 0.69
C GLY A 358 6.22 5.13 2.05
N THR A 359 5.49 4.71 3.09
CA THR A 359 5.79 5.04 4.49
C THR A 359 5.36 3.91 5.42
N LEU A 360 6.05 3.79 6.56
CA LEU A 360 5.62 2.91 7.65
C LEU A 360 4.48 3.52 8.46
N ASP A 361 4.44 4.86 8.56
CA ASP A 361 3.41 5.62 9.24
C ASP A 361 2.95 6.79 8.36
N GLY A 362 1.66 6.81 8.02
CA GLY A 362 1.06 7.86 7.19
C GLY A 362 0.95 9.20 7.90
N TYR A 363 0.75 9.19 9.21
CA TYR A 363 0.73 10.41 10.01
C TYR A 363 2.11 11.09 10.03
N GLU A 364 3.17 10.34 10.34
CA GLU A 364 4.54 10.84 10.24
C GLU A 364 4.82 11.43 8.86
N LEU A 365 4.44 10.70 7.80
CA LEU A 365 4.62 11.19 6.43
C LEU A 365 3.91 12.52 6.20
N ALA A 366 2.66 12.68 6.66
CA ALA A 366 1.89 13.90 6.47
C ALA A 366 2.53 15.10 7.18
N VAL A 367 2.99 14.92 8.42
CA VAL A 367 3.73 15.94 9.16
C VAL A 367 5.03 16.30 8.44
N ARG A 368 5.80 15.32 7.98
CA ARG A 368 7.05 15.54 7.23
C ARG A 368 6.80 16.24 5.90
N ALA A 369 5.67 15.96 5.24
CA ALA A 369 5.28 16.64 4.00
C ALA A 369 4.99 18.13 4.25
N VAL A 370 4.31 18.47 5.34
CA VAL A 370 4.07 19.88 5.74
C VAL A 370 5.38 20.58 6.08
N LEU A 371 6.27 19.94 6.83
CA LEU A 371 7.58 20.52 7.15
C LEU A 371 8.40 20.81 5.89
N GLY A 372 8.25 19.97 4.85
CA GLY A 372 8.96 20.09 3.58
C GLY A 372 8.39 21.09 2.57
N GLN A 373 7.25 21.74 2.84
CA GLN A 373 6.65 22.69 1.91
C GLN A 373 7.61 23.86 1.60
N GLN A 374 7.88 24.10 0.31
CA GLN A 374 8.67 25.24 -0.18
C GLN A 374 10.08 25.40 0.43
N ILE A 375 10.69 24.32 0.92
CA ILE A 375 12.06 24.32 1.43
C ILE A 375 12.83 23.09 0.92
N THR A 376 14.15 23.10 1.08
CA THR A 376 14.99 21.96 0.71
C THR A 376 14.77 20.76 1.62
N VAL A 377 15.06 19.56 1.10
CA VAL A 377 14.98 18.30 1.89
C VAL A 377 15.86 18.38 3.15
N ALA A 378 17.03 19.03 3.06
CA ALA A 378 17.93 19.22 4.21
C ALA A 378 17.31 20.10 5.30
N ALA A 379 16.70 21.23 4.92
CA ALA A 379 16.01 22.11 5.87
C ALA A 379 14.79 21.43 6.51
N ALA A 380 13.99 20.69 5.72
CA ALA A 380 12.86 19.93 6.25
C ALA A 380 13.31 18.85 7.26
N ARG A 381 14.42 18.16 6.98
CA ARG A 381 15.02 17.20 7.90
C ARG A 381 15.47 17.85 9.21
N THR A 382 16.10 19.02 9.16
CA THR A 382 16.51 19.77 10.36
C THR A 382 15.29 20.14 11.23
N LEU A 383 14.20 20.62 10.64
CA LEU A 383 12.97 20.91 11.38
C LEU A 383 12.36 19.64 12.00
N ALA A 384 12.33 18.55 11.24
CA ALA A 384 11.84 17.26 11.75
C ALA A 384 12.71 16.74 12.90
N GLN A 385 14.04 16.87 12.81
CA GLN A 385 14.96 16.49 13.90
C GLN A 385 14.66 17.28 15.17
N ARG A 386 14.60 18.61 15.09
CA ARG A 386 14.27 19.47 16.23
C ARG A 386 12.92 19.12 16.86
N MET A 387 11.92 18.77 16.03
CA MET A 387 10.61 18.35 16.51
C MET A 387 10.70 17.02 17.27
N VAL A 388 11.43 16.04 16.75
CA VAL A 388 11.64 14.74 17.41
C VAL A 388 12.44 14.92 18.70
N ASP A 389 13.47 15.76 18.71
CA ASP A 389 14.29 16.00 19.91
C ASP A 389 13.45 16.61 21.04
N LYS A 390 12.49 17.49 20.69
CA LYS A 390 11.62 18.14 21.69
C LYS A 390 10.42 17.29 22.12
N PHE A 391 9.75 16.63 21.18
CA PHE A 391 8.46 15.99 21.41
C PHE A 391 8.50 14.46 21.27
N GLY A 392 9.60 13.88 20.78
CA GLY A 392 9.75 12.45 20.59
C GLY A 392 9.93 11.73 21.91
N GLU A 393 9.24 10.61 22.07
CA GLU A 393 9.35 9.76 23.25
C GLU A 393 10.66 8.95 23.23
N PRO A 394 11.40 8.84 24.34
CA PRO A 394 12.58 7.99 24.43
C PRO A 394 12.24 6.50 24.23
N ILE A 395 13.15 5.77 23.60
CA ILE A 395 13.07 4.32 23.42
C ILE A 395 14.47 3.70 23.40
N GLU A 396 14.59 2.51 23.98
CA GLU A 396 15.82 1.74 23.94
C GLU A 396 15.90 0.89 22.67
N THR A 397 17.04 0.93 21.99
CA THR A 397 17.33 0.13 20.80
C THR A 397 18.77 -0.38 20.82
N PRO A 398 19.13 -1.36 19.96
CA PRO A 398 20.52 -1.80 19.84
C PRO A 398 21.50 -0.73 19.30
N TRP A 399 20.98 0.37 18.75
CA TRP A 399 21.77 1.46 18.19
C TRP A 399 21.65 2.69 19.09
N PRO A 400 22.74 3.19 19.68
CA PRO A 400 22.69 4.34 20.60
C PRO A 400 22.08 5.61 19.99
N THR A 401 22.23 5.78 18.66
CA THR A 401 21.68 6.92 17.93
C THR A 401 20.17 6.81 17.69
N LEU A 402 19.60 5.62 17.69
CA LEU A 402 18.15 5.38 17.54
C LEU A 402 17.50 5.32 18.92
N ASN A 403 17.18 6.45 19.49
CA ASN A 403 16.74 6.54 20.88
C ASN A 403 15.42 7.31 21.07
N ARG A 404 14.74 7.70 19.98
CA ARG A 404 13.45 8.39 20.05
C ARG A 404 12.45 7.81 19.05
N LEU A 405 11.18 7.84 19.43
CA LEU A 405 10.04 7.67 18.54
C LEU A 405 9.66 8.99 17.90
N PHE A 406 9.07 8.95 16.71
CA PHE A 406 8.42 10.13 16.14
C PHE A 406 7.28 10.58 17.07
N PRO A 407 7.05 11.90 17.28
CA PRO A 407 5.99 12.39 18.16
C PRO A 407 4.62 11.85 17.77
N SER A 408 3.87 11.34 18.75
CA SER A 408 2.53 10.80 18.50
C SER A 408 1.51 11.87 18.11
N PRO A 409 0.39 11.49 17.46
CA PRO A 409 -0.69 12.41 17.15
C PRO A 409 -1.22 13.16 18.39
N ALA A 410 -1.35 12.48 19.52
CA ALA A 410 -1.83 13.08 20.76
C ALA A 410 -0.90 14.20 21.27
N VAL A 411 0.42 13.99 21.18
CA VAL A 411 1.43 14.98 21.59
C VAL A 411 1.40 16.22 20.71
N LEU A 412 1.38 16.07 19.38
CA LEU A 412 1.38 17.23 18.48
C LEU A 412 0.01 17.92 18.40
N ALA A 413 -1.10 17.21 18.67
CA ALA A 413 -2.43 17.80 18.75
C ALA A 413 -2.57 18.80 19.90
N SER A 414 -1.82 18.61 20.99
CA SER A 414 -1.79 19.47 22.17
C SER A 414 -0.61 20.45 22.20
N ALA A 415 0.27 20.41 21.19
CA ALA A 415 1.44 21.28 21.15
C ALA A 415 1.04 22.75 20.94
N SER A 416 1.59 23.65 21.76
CA SER A 416 1.36 25.09 21.57
C SER A 416 2.07 25.62 20.32
N GLY A 417 1.51 26.65 19.70
CA GLY A 417 2.14 27.34 18.58
C GLY A 417 3.53 27.90 18.93
N ASP A 418 3.70 28.40 20.15
CA ASP A 418 5.00 28.90 20.63
C ASP A 418 6.03 27.78 20.70
N ALA A 419 5.65 26.61 21.21
CA ALA A 419 6.54 25.45 21.29
C ALA A 419 6.99 24.96 19.90
N LEU A 420 6.12 24.97 18.90
CA LEU A 420 6.47 24.67 17.51
C LEU A 420 7.26 25.81 16.84
N GLY A 421 6.94 27.06 17.17
CA GLY A 421 7.62 28.25 16.67
C GLY A 421 9.09 28.32 17.06
N GLN A 422 9.41 27.95 18.30
CA GLN A 422 10.79 27.86 18.80
C GLN A 422 11.67 26.88 18.00
N LEU A 423 11.07 25.92 17.28
CA LEU A 423 11.78 25.00 16.39
C LEU A 423 12.12 25.60 15.03
N GLY A 424 11.62 26.83 14.74
CA GLY A 424 11.72 27.48 13.44
C GLY A 424 10.59 27.14 12.48
N ILE A 425 9.48 26.57 12.97
CA ILE A 425 8.30 26.22 12.18
C ILE A 425 7.39 27.43 12.07
N VAL A 426 7.11 27.91 10.86
CA VAL A 426 6.25 29.08 10.60
C VAL A 426 4.77 28.80 10.94
N LYS A 427 4.01 29.83 11.34
CA LYS A 427 2.62 29.73 11.84
C LYS A 427 1.70 28.88 10.96
N GLN A 428 1.76 29.05 9.64
CA GLN A 428 0.92 28.27 8.72
C GLN A 428 1.19 26.77 8.80
N ARG A 429 2.47 26.35 8.91
CA ARG A 429 2.84 24.93 9.08
C ARG A 429 2.48 24.43 10.46
N GLN A 430 2.59 25.27 11.51
CA GLN A 430 2.15 24.89 12.87
C GLN A 430 0.66 24.51 12.86
N ALA A 431 -0.19 25.35 12.28
CA ALA A 431 -1.63 25.10 12.16
C ALA A 431 -1.93 23.80 11.38
N ALA A 432 -1.21 23.57 10.28
CA ALA A 432 -1.36 22.34 9.48
C ALA A 432 -0.95 21.09 10.27
N ILE A 433 0.19 21.12 10.99
CA ILE A 433 0.68 19.99 11.79
C ILE A 433 -0.29 19.66 12.92
N VAL A 434 -0.73 20.67 13.67
CA VAL A 434 -1.71 20.48 14.76
C VAL A 434 -3.05 19.98 14.21
N GLY A 435 -3.54 20.53 13.09
CA GLY A 435 -4.77 20.08 12.45
C GLY A 435 -4.72 18.63 11.98
N ILE A 436 -3.61 18.20 11.36
CA ILE A 436 -3.40 16.79 10.99
C ILE A 436 -3.38 15.91 12.25
N ALA A 437 -2.65 16.33 13.28
CA ALA A 437 -2.52 15.58 14.52
C ALA A 437 -3.87 15.39 15.22
N GLN A 438 -4.69 16.44 15.30
CA GLN A 438 -6.05 16.39 15.86
C GLN A 438 -6.97 15.49 15.04
N ALA A 439 -6.95 15.60 13.71
CA ALA A 439 -7.79 14.79 12.83
C ALA A 439 -7.43 13.30 12.88
N VAL A 440 -6.13 12.97 13.02
CA VAL A 440 -5.69 11.56 13.17
C VAL A 440 -5.99 11.05 14.57
N ALA A 441 -5.74 11.82 15.64
CA ALA A 441 -6.04 11.42 17.02
C ALA A 441 -7.53 11.17 17.24
N SER A 442 -8.40 11.95 16.60
CA SER A 442 -9.86 11.76 16.64
C SER A 442 -10.37 10.68 15.66
N LYS A 443 -9.49 10.01 14.94
CA LYS A 443 -9.82 9.02 13.89
C LYS A 443 -10.70 9.56 12.74
N CYS A 444 -10.77 10.89 12.57
CA CYS A 444 -11.46 11.53 11.45
C CYS A 444 -10.64 11.50 10.15
N LEU A 445 -9.33 11.30 10.24
CA LEU A 445 -8.42 11.23 9.10
C LEU A 445 -7.63 9.91 9.16
N MET A 446 -7.80 9.08 8.14
CA MET A 446 -7.13 7.79 8.01
C MET A 446 -6.05 7.86 6.93
N LEU A 447 -4.78 7.63 7.31
CA LEU A 447 -3.63 7.78 6.41
C LEU A 447 -2.93 6.44 6.15
N HIS A 448 -3.64 5.52 5.54
CA HIS A 448 -3.13 4.18 5.16
C HIS A 448 -3.75 3.70 3.84
N GLY A 449 -3.20 2.63 3.25
CA GLY A 449 -3.60 2.13 1.93
C GLY A 449 -5.04 1.63 1.79
N GLY A 450 -5.74 1.39 2.91
CA GLY A 450 -7.17 0.98 2.93
C GLY A 450 -8.15 2.15 3.02
N ALA A 451 -7.68 3.40 3.19
CA ALA A 451 -8.55 4.57 3.27
C ALA A 451 -9.15 4.94 1.90
N ASP A 452 -10.33 5.55 1.90
CA ASP A 452 -10.89 6.14 0.68
C ASP A 452 -10.03 7.30 0.21
N VAL A 453 -9.46 7.19 -0.98
CA VAL A 453 -8.49 8.13 -1.51
C VAL A 453 -9.10 9.52 -1.72
N GLN A 454 -10.28 9.60 -2.34
CA GLN A 454 -10.91 10.87 -2.69
C GLN A 454 -11.42 11.59 -1.44
N ALA A 455 -12.07 10.86 -0.54
CA ALA A 455 -12.52 11.41 0.73
C ALA A 455 -11.34 11.89 1.59
N THR A 456 -10.23 11.13 1.61
CA THR A 456 -9.02 11.52 2.36
C THR A 456 -8.34 12.75 1.76
N ILE A 457 -8.23 12.84 0.42
CA ILE A 457 -7.70 14.05 -0.26
C ILE A 457 -8.58 15.27 0.07
N ALA A 458 -9.90 15.13 0.03
CA ALA A 458 -10.82 16.21 0.37
C ALA A 458 -10.67 16.64 1.84
N ALA A 459 -10.59 15.70 2.77
CA ALA A 459 -10.38 15.95 4.19
C ALA A 459 -9.03 16.64 4.45
N LEU A 460 -7.95 16.21 3.79
CA LEU A 460 -6.64 16.87 3.87
C LEU A 460 -6.70 18.32 3.38
N LYS A 461 -7.34 18.56 2.23
CA LYS A 461 -7.46 19.92 1.66
C LYS A 461 -8.35 20.85 2.47
N ALA A 462 -9.22 20.32 3.32
CA ALA A 462 -10.01 21.11 4.26
C ALA A 462 -9.18 21.62 5.46
N LEU A 463 -8.00 21.04 5.71
CA LEU A 463 -7.12 21.48 6.80
C LEU A 463 -6.33 22.74 6.38
N PRO A 464 -6.20 23.75 7.28
CA PRO A 464 -5.42 24.96 7.01
C PRO A 464 -3.99 24.62 6.62
N GLY A 465 -3.48 25.23 5.53
CA GLY A 465 -2.10 25.05 5.09
C GLY A 465 -1.83 23.77 4.28
N ILE A 466 -2.85 22.96 3.97
CA ILE A 466 -2.75 21.80 3.11
C ILE A 466 -3.30 22.12 1.72
N GLY A 467 -2.39 22.32 0.78
CA GLY A 467 -2.72 22.52 -0.64
C GLY A 467 -2.80 21.19 -1.41
N ASP A 468 -3.17 21.30 -2.69
CA ASP A 468 -3.30 20.14 -3.58
C ASP A 468 -2.01 19.33 -3.68
N TRP A 469 -0.85 19.97 -3.84
CA TRP A 469 0.45 19.28 -3.89
C TRP A 469 0.68 18.37 -2.68
N THR A 470 0.43 18.91 -1.46
CA THR A 470 0.65 18.15 -0.22
C THR A 470 -0.33 16.97 -0.12
N ALA A 471 -1.61 17.19 -0.47
CA ALA A 471 -2.62 16.14 -0.46
C ALA A 471 -2.31 15.03 -1.47
N GLN A 472 -1.89 15.36 -2.70
CA GLN A 472 -1.47 14.39 -3.72
C GLN A 472 -0.19 13.64 -3.31
N TYR A 473 0.79 14.32 -2.71
CA TYR A 473 2.00 13.69 -2.19
C TYR A 473 1.69 12.67 -1.07
N ILE A 474 0.78 13.01 -0.17
CA ILE A 474 0.30 12.09 0.89
C ILE A 474 -0.47 10.93 0.25
N ALA A 475 -1.34 11.20 -0.73
CA ALA A 475 -2.08 10.16 -1.44
C ALA A 475 -1.14 9.16 -2.16
N MET A 476 -0.10 9.67 -2.82
CA MET A 476 0.92 8.85 -3.47
C MET A 476 1.61 7.90 -2.50
N ARG A 477 2.07 8.42 -1.36
CA ARG A 477 3.00 7.71 -0.49
C ARG A 477 2.35 6.99 0.71
N ALA A 478 1.34 7.61 1.35
CA ALA A 478 0.64 7.03 2.50
C ALA A 478 -0.56 6.19 2.08
N LEU A 479 -1.41 6.69 1.16
CA LEU A 479 -2.56 5.95 0.66
C LEU A 479 -2.17 4.97 -0.45
N ARG A 480 -0.93 5.07 -0.97
CA ARG A 480 -0.42 4.24 -2.05
C ARG A 480 -1.28 4.31 -3.31
N TRP A 481 -1.84 5.48 -3.59
CA TRP A 481 -2.60 5.67 -4.80
C TRP A 481 -1.66 5.79 -6.00
N PRO A 482 -1.70 4.84 -6.95
CA PRO A 482 -0.72 4.79 -8.04
C PRO A 482 -0.90 5.90 -9.08
N ASP A 483 -2.07 6.53 -9.11
CA ASP A 483 -2.42 7.60 -10.04
C ASP A 483 -2.45 8.98 -9.39
N ALA A 484 -1.87 9.16 -8.19
CA ALA A 484 -1.68 10.46 -7.58
C ALA A 484 -0.68 11.29 -8.42
N PHE A 485 -1.01 12.56 -8.64
CA PHE A 485 -0.18 13.46 -9.42
C PHE A 485 -0.13 14.85 -8.81
N PRO A 486 0.97 15.26 -8.19
CA PRO A 486 1.14 16.58 -7.60
C PRO A 486 1.41 17.62 -8.71
N ALA A 487 0.38 17.99 -9.48
CA ALA A 487 0.48 18.80 -10.68
C ALA A 487 1.16 20.18 -10.44
N GLY A 488 1.18 20.69 -9.21
CA GLY A 488 1.88 21.91 -8.81
C GLY A 488 3.38 21.72 -8.49
N ASP A 489 3.96 20.55 -8.75
CA ASP A 489 5.35 20.27 -8.43
C ASP A 489 6.34 20.96 -9.38
N VAL A 490 7.29 21.74 -8.80
CA VAL A 490 8.25 22.52 -9.57
C VAL A 490 9.20 21.64 -10.39
N ALA A 491 9.60 20.48 -9.86
CA ALA A 491 10.48 19.57 -10.59
C ALA A 491 9.75 18.92 -11.78
N LEU A 492 8.46 18.60 -11.61
CA LEU A 492 7.62 18.17 -12.73
C LEU A 492 7.47 19.27 -13.78
N HIS A 493 7.22 20.52 -13.39
CA HIS A 493 7.11 21.64 -14.32
C HIS A 493 8.40 21.84 -15.11
N LYS A 494 9.55 21.77 -14.44
CA LYS A 494 10.86 21.88 -15.10
C LYS A 494 11.09 20.73 -16.10
N ALA A 495 10.85 19.49 -15.68
CA ALA A 495 11.08 18.32 -16.54
C ALA A 495 10.16 18.30 -17.75
N LEU A 496 8.90 18.72 -17.58
CA LEU A 496 7.91 18.79 -18.66
C LEU A 496 8.02 20.03 -19.54
N GLY A 497 8.98 20.94 -19.26
CA GLY A 497 9.17 22.18 -20.04
C GLY A 497 8.04 23.20 -19.88
N VAL A 498 7.20 23.06 -18.85
CA VAL A 498 6.03 23.93 -18.62
C VAL A 498 6.29 25.03 -17.57
N GLN A 499 7.49 25.04 -16.98
CA GLN A 499 7.86 26.04 -15.99
C GLN A 499 7.85 27.45 -16.60
N GLY A 500 7.18 28.41 -15.94
CA GLY A 500 7.07 29.80 -16.42
C GLY A 500 5.95 30.02 -17.44
N LEU A 501 5.29 28.97 -17.94
CA LEU A 501 4.12 29.11 -18.82
C LEU A 501 2.85 29.47 -18.01
N LYS A 502 1.82 29.98 -18.71
CA LYS A 502 0.52 30.24 -18.09
C LYS A 502 -0.15 28.93 -17.65
N ASN A 503 -0.53 28.83 -16.39
CA ASN A 503 -1.17 27.64 -15.79
C ASN A 503 -0.31 26.36 -15.89
N PRO A 504 0.93 26.34 -15.39
CA PRO A 504 1.86 25.22 -15.57
C PRO A 504 1.32 23.89 -14.97
N ALA A 505 0.56 23.97 -13.85
CA ALA A 505 -0.05 22.78 -13.25
C ALA A 505 -1.07 22.10 -14.18
N ARG A 506 -1.89 22.89 -14.91
CA ARG A 506 -2.85 22.34 -15.89
C ARG A 506 -2.14 21.73 -17.09
N LEU A 507 -1.05 22.33 -17.53
CA LEU A 507 -0.24 21.79 -18.63
C LEU A 507 0.44 20.48 -18.20
N ALA A 508 0.99 20.43 -17.00
CA ALA A 508 1.58 19.21 -16.44
C ALA A 508 0.54 18.09 -16.30
N GLU A 509 -0.67 18.40 -15.80
CA GLU A 509 -1.78 17.45 -15.74
C GLU A 509 -2.13 16.89 -17.11
N ALA A 510 -2.24 17.73 -18.12
CA ALA A 510 -2.52 17.33 -19.51
C ALA A 510 -1.43 16.41 -20.07
N ALA A 511 -0.15 16.74 -19.86
CA ALA A 511 0.99 15.94 -20.30
C ALA A 511 1.03 14.56 -19.59
N SER A 512 0.56 14.48 -18.35
CA SER A 512 0.58 13.24 -17.56
C SER A 512 -0.50 12.21 -17.92
N VAL A 513 -1.43 12.53 -18.82
CA VAL A 513 -2.55 11.65 -19.18
C VAL A 513 -2.07 10.31 -19.76
N ALA A 514 -1.00 10.32 -20.54
CA ALA A 514 -0.39 9.11 -21.13
C ALA A 514 0.20 8.15 -20.07
N TRP A 515 0.45 8.62 -18.85
CA TRP A 515 1.04 7.82 -17.77
C TRP A 515 0.02 7.16 -16.87
N ARG A 516 -1.28 7.39 -17.11
CA ARG A 516 -2.35 6.73 -16.33
C ARG A 516 -2.36 5.23 -16.59
N PRO A 517 -2.64 4.44 -15.54
CA PRO A 517 -2.96 4.78 -14.15
C PRO A 517 -1.73 4.84 -13.21
N TRP A 518 -0.52 5.03 -13.74
CA TRP A 518 0.74 4.91 -13.01
C TRP A 518 1.46 6.24 -12.79
N ARG A 519 0.71 7.35 -12.70
CA ARG A 519 1.29 8.70 -12.59
C ARG A 519 2.19 8.88 -11.38
N SER A 520 1.91 8.21 -10.25
CA SER A 520 2.80 8.21 -9.07
C SER A 520 4.19 7.65 -9.38
N TYR A 521 4.26 6.60 -10.18
CA TYR A 521 5.54 6.03 -10.64
C TYR A 521 6.24 6.95 -11.64
N ALA A 522 5.49 7.58 -12.53
CA ALA A 522 6.04 8.59 -13.45
C ALA A 522 6.64 9.76 -12.68
N VAL A 523 5.99 10.26 -11.63
CA VAL A 523 6.52 11.31 -10.74
C VAL A 523 7.86 10.92 -10.13
N ILE A 524 8.00 9.70 -9.61
CA ILE A 524 9.26 9.21 -9.05
C ILE A 524 10.35 9.15 -10.14
N ARG A 525 10.01 8.71 -11.35
CA ARG A 525 10.93 8.64 -12.49
C ARG A 525 11.37 10.03 -12.94
N VAL A 526 10.47 11.00 -12.97
CA VAL A 526 10.83 12.41 -13.22
C VAL A 526 11.77 12.95 -12.14
N TRP A 527 11.47 12.71 -10.85
CA TRP A 527 12.33 13.16 -9.76
C TRP A 527 13.70 12.49 -9.73
N SER A 528 13.86 11.31 -10.31
CA SER A 528 15.16 10.65 -10.46
C SER A 528 15.97 11.17 -11.64
N GLY A 529 15.39 12.03 -12.49
CA GLY A 529 16.03 12.54 -13.70
C GLY A 529 15.97 11.58 -14.90
N ALA A 530 15.12 10.54 -14.83
CA ALA A 530 15.01 9.52 -15.88
C ALA A 530 14.08 9.91 -17.06
N TRP A 531 13.51 11.11 -17.06
CA TRP A 531 12.67 11.63 -18.14
C TRP A 531 13.52 11.96 -19.38
N ILE A 532 13.23 11.33 -20.51
CA ILE A 532 13.98 11.56 -21.78
C ILE A 532 13.42 12.71 -22.62
N GLY A 533 12.35 13.37 -22.17
CA GLY A 533 11.61 14.35 -22.97
C GLY A 533 10.64 13.67 -23.94
N ALA A 534 9.56 14.37 -24.31
CA ALA A 534 8.87 14.05 -25.56
C ALA A 534 9.75 14.63 -26.68
N GLU A 535 10.17 13.84 -27.64
CA GLU A 535 10.68 14.44 -28.88
C GLU A 535 9.59 15.36 -29.45
N PRO A 536 9.96 16.57 -29.92
CA PRO A 536 9.01 17.57 -30.36
C PRO A 536 8.14 17.11 -31.53
#